data_8d0f924d4f50ad5a2b75c4798b235daa
#
_entry.id   8d0f924d4f50ad5a2b75c4798b235daa
#
_cell.length_a   1.000
_cell.length_b   1.000
_cell.length_c   1.000
_cell.angle_alpha   90.00
_cell.angle_beta   90.00
_cell.angle_gamma   90.00
#
_symmetry.space_group_name_H-M   'P 1'
#
loop_
_entity.id
_entity.type
_entity.pdbx_description
1 polymer ?
#
loop_
_entity_poly.entity_id
_entity_poly.type
_entity_poly.pdbx_seq_one_letter_code
_entity_poly.pdbx_strand_id
1 'polypeptide(L)'
;MQNPKKIAVVGSGLVGTLLAIYLKKRGHTVHVYDRSPDIRKINFTGRSINLVLSDRGVKALRDVGLDQEVLGIGIPVEKRAIHTGSDTVNEQFYGKDGEVIYSLSRGLLNKKMVDLAEKAGVEFFFGEKVWDVDLTTATISIGESERGEWTTHDYDLTFGADGAFSRIRHKMQRQSMFNYSQEFLNIGYKELNIPANADGSHKLDKNSLHIWPRGNFMLMALANLDGSFTCTLFMPHDGENSF
;
A
#
# COMPACT_ATOMS: atom_id res chain seq x y z
N MET A 1 32.14 5.64 5.14
CA MET A 1 30.75 6.10 5.36
C MET A 1 30.40 7.01 4.20
N GLN A 2 29.26 6.81 3.55
CA GLN A 2 28.81 7.73 2.49
C GLN A 2 28.44 9.08 3.13
N ASN A 3 28.73 10.18 2.45
CA ASN A 3 28.33 11.50 2.93
C ASN A 3 26.79 11.57 3.06
N PRO A 4 26.28 12.12 4.18
CA PRO A 4 24.84 12.35 4.33
C PRO A 4 24.29 13.16 3.15
N LYS A 5 23.17 12.75 2.63
CA LYS A 5 22.46 13.43 1.53
C LYS A 5 21.14 13.98 2.02
N LYS A 6 20.69 15.08 1.39
CA LYS A 6 19.34 15.60 1.53
C LYS A 6 18.47 14.99 0.43
N ILE A 7 17.45 14.22 0.81
CA ILE A 7 16.67 13.39 -0.12
C ILE A 7 15.19 13.74 -0.04
N ALA A 8 14.54 13.94 -1.18
CA ALA A 8 13.11 14.03 -1.28
C ALA A 8 12.50 12.67 -1.65
N VAL A 9 11.39 12.32 -1.00
CA VAL A 9 10.52 11.21 -1.40
C VAL A 9 9.14 11.79 -1.69
N VAL A 10 8.65 11.63 -2.90
CA VAL A 10 7.34 12.13 -3.32
C VAL A 10 6.32 11.02 -3.23
N GLY A 11 5.38 11.15 -2.28
CA GLY A 11 4.37 10.17 -1.94
C GLY A 11 4.61 9.50 -0.59
N SER A 12 3.64 9.65 0.34
CA SER A 12 3.64 9.05 1.69
C SER A 12 2.88 7.71 1.76
N GLY A 13 2.69 7.04 0.62
CA GLY A 13 2.17 5.67 0.59
C GLY A 13 3.16 4.68 1.22
N LEU A 14 2.75 3.40 1.34
CA LEU A 14 3.58 2.35 1.97
C LEU A 14 5.00 2.27 1.41
N VAL A 15 5.15 2.41 0.10
CA VAL A 15 6.46 2.36 -0.57
C VAL A 15 7.32 3.56 -0.19
N GLY A 16 6.78 4.78 -0.30
CA GLY A 16 7.53 6.00 0.00
C GLY A 16 7.92 6.10 1.47
N THR A 17 7.00 5.74 2.37
CA THR A 17 7.25 5.76 3.81
C THR A 17 8.30 4.73 4.22
N LEU A 18 8.22 3.50 3.71
CA LEU A 18 9.23 2.49 3.99
C LEU A 18 10.60 2.87 3.42
N LEU A 19 10.65 3.37 2.19
CA LEU A 19 11.88 3.88 1.57
C LEU A 19 12.50 5.00 2.42
N ALA A 20 11.67 5.94 2.90
CA ALA A 20 12.14 7.05 3.75
C ALA A 20 12.80 6.54 5.03
N ILE A 21 12.24 5.51 5.67
CA ILE A 21 12.84 4.85 6.85
C ILE A 21 14.19 4.23 6.51
N TYR A 22 14.28 3.49 5.39
CA TYR A 22 15.54 2.91 4.92
C TYR A 22 16.63 3.96 4.70
N LEU A 23 16.27 5.07 4.08
CA LEU A 23 17.20 6.18 3.78
C LEU A 23 17.63 6.88 5.09
N LYS A 24 16.68 7.13 5.99
CA LYS A 24 16.99 7.73 7.29
C LYS A 24 17.94 6.88 8.13
N LYS A 25 17.72 5.56 8.16
CA LYS A 25 18.61 4.61 8.85
C LYS A 25 20.02 4.55 8.25
N ARG A 26 20.21 4.97 7.00
CA ARG A 26 21.50 5.12 6.34
C ARG A 26 22.16 6.48 6.61
N GLY A 27 21.57 7.32 7.46
CA GLY A 27 22.13 8.60 7.88
C GLY A 27 21.81 9.77 6.96
N HIS A 28 20.84 9.65 6.07
CA HIS A 28 20.41 10.73 5.20
C HIS A 28 19.39 11.65 5.89
N THR A 29 19.28 12.91 5.44
CA THR A 29 18.16 13.79 5.74
C THR A 29 17.06 13.52 4.73
N VAL A 30 15.87 13.15 5.21
CA VAL A 30 14.77 12.67 4.34
C VAL A 30 13.51 13.48 4.57
N HIS A 31 13.00 14.06 3.50
CA HIS A 31 11.76 14.82 3.44
C HIS A 31 10.76 14.06 2.56
N VAL A 32 9.55 13.85 3.06
CA VAL A 32 8.46 13.17 2.34
C VAL A 32 7.36 14.18 2.02
N TYR A 33 7.00 14.29 0.77
CA TYR A 33 5.94 15.18 0.29
C TYR A 33 4.72 14.38 -0.16
N ASP A 34 3.54 14.77 0.31
CA ASP A 34 2.30 14.17 -0.17
C ASP A 34 1.24 15.23 -0.43
N ARG A 35 0.56 15.11 -1.57
CA ARG A 35 -0.55 15.99 -1.94
C ARG A 35 -1.78 15.87 -1.04
N SER A 36 -1.90 14.74 -0.36
CA SER A 36 -3.03 14.45 0.54
C SER A 36 -2.77 15.04 1.92
N PRO A 37 -3.81 15.39 2.67
CA PRO A 37 -3.68 15.68 4.09
C PRO A 37 -3.12 14.48 4.86
N ASP A 38 -2.61 14.73 6.06
CA ASP A 38 -2.15 13.68 6.96
C ASP A 38 -3.25 12.62 7.18
N ILE A 39 -2.98 11.39 6.73
CA ILE A 39 -3.93 10.26 6.80
C ILE A 39 -4.39 9.97 8.23
N ARG A 40 -3.63 10.36 9.25
CA ARG A 40 -3.97 10.16 10.67
C ARG A 40 -5.05 11.12 11.13
N LYS A 41 -5.15 12.31 10.49
CA LYS A 41 -6.09 13.39 10.83
C LYS A 41 -7.41 13.32 10.08
N ILE A 42 -7.49 12.47 9.06
CA ILE A 42 -8.72 12.28 8.31
C ILE A 42 -9.45 11.02 8.78
N ASN A 43 -10.76 11.15 9.00
CA ASN A 43 -11.63 9.98 9.12
C ASN A 43 -11.67 9.31 7.75
N PHE A 44 -10.88 8.28 7.58
CA PHE A 44 -10.84 7.52 6.34
C PHE A 44 -12.17 6.78 6.19
N THR A 45 -13.10 7.40 5.47
CA THR A 45 -14.39 6.80 5.06
C THR A 45 -14.27 6.06 3.72
N GLY A 46 -13.06 6.01 3.18
CA GLY A 46 -12.75 5.34 1.93
C GLY A 46 -12.71 3.82 2.07
N ARG A 47 -12.78 3.14 0.94
CA ARG A 47 -12.67 1.69 0.84
C ARG A 47 -11.30 1.24 1.34
N SER A 48 -11.29 0.43 2.37
CA SER A 48 -10.06 -0.12 2.96
C SER A 48 -9.88 -1.55 2.46
N ILE A 49 -9.16 -1.69 1.36
CA ILE A 49 -8.74 -3.02 0.90
C ILE A 49 -7.78 -3.61 1.94
N ASN A 50 -8.02 -4.86 2.35
CA ASN A 50 -7.03 -5.58 3.12
C ASN A 50 -5.85 -5.95 2.23
N LEU A 51 -4.67 -5.76 2.78
CA LEU A 51 -3.43 -6.19 2.16
C LEU A 51 -3.00 -7.53 2.76
N VAL A 52 -2.41 -8.35 1.93
CA VAL A 52 -1.70 -9.54 2.36
C VAL A 52 -0.21 -9.20 2.45
N LEU A 53 0.33 -9.25 3.65
CA LEU A 53 1.76 -9.12 3.88
C LEU A 53 2.39 -10.52 3.82
N SER A 54 3.14 -10.76 2.76
CA SER A 54 3.91 -12.00 2.56
C SER A 54 5.31 -11.89 3.18
N ASP A 55 6.04 -13.00 3.19
CA ASP A 55 7.41 -13.06 3.70
C ASP A 55 8.34 -11.98 3.07
N ARG A 56 8.17 -11.65 1.79
CA ARG A 56 8.93 -10.55 1.14
C ARG A 56 8.69 -9.22 1.83
N GLY A 57 7.45 -8.91 2.17
CA GLY A 57 7.09 -7.69 2.88
C GLY A 57 7.60 -7.70 4.33
N VAL A 58 7.46 -8.83 5.01
CA VAL A 58 7.99 -9.03 6.37
C VAL A 58 9.51 -8.86 6.38
N LYS A 59 10.22 -9.43 5.40
CA LYS A 59 11.67 -9.25 5.26
C LYS A 59 12.05 -7.79 5.12
N ALA A 60 11.36 -7.04 4.26
CA ALA A 60 11.63 -5.61 4.09
C ALA A 60 11.42 -4.81 5.39
N LEU A 61 10.42 -5.15 6.18
CA LEU A 61 10.20 -4.54 7.50
C LEU A 61 11.27 -4.95 8.51
N ARG A 62 11.68 -6.22 8.50
CA ARG A 62 12.72 -6.77 9.38
C ARG A 62 14.07 -6.11 9.13
N ASP A 63 14.44 -5.85 7.88
CA ASP A 63 15.67 -5.17 7.51
C ASP A 63 15.79 -3.76 8.15
N VAL A 64 14.66 -3.16 8.51
CA VAL A 64 14.58 -1.89 9.23
C VAL A 64 14.08 -2.03 10.68
N GLY A 65 13.95 -3.25 11.20
CA GLY A 65 13.58 -3.55 12.58
C GLY A 65 12.15 -3.13 12.96
N LEU A 66 11.20 -3.22 12.01
CA LEU A 66 9.80 -2.81 12.19
C LEU A 66 8.80 -3.97 12.01
N ASP A 67 9.30 -5.18 11.75
CA ASP A 67 8.45 -6.35 11.51
C ASP A 67 7.51 -6.62 12.69
N GLN A 68 8.01 -6.67 13.92
CA GLN A 68 7.19 -6.97 15.10
C GLN A 68 6.07 -5.95 15.32
N GLU A 69 6.38 -4.66 15.14
CA GLU A 69 5.39 -3.59 15.32
C GLU A 69 4.29 -3.63 14.26
N VAL A 70 4.61 -4.06 13.03
CA VAL A 70 3.66 -4.19 11.94
C VAL A 70 2.89 -5.50 12.04
N LEU A 71 3.53 -6.61 12.36
CA LEU A 71 2.85 -7.90 12.53
C LEU A 71 1.84 -7.86 13.68
N GLY A 72 2.11 -7.08 14.74
CA GLY A 72 1.20 -6.90 15.87
C GLY A 72 -0.17 -6.27 15.53
N ILE A 73 -0.33 -5.66 14.35
CA ILE A 73 -1.60 -5.10 13.86
C ILE A 73 -2.23 -5.97 12.74
N GLY A 74 -1.68 -7.14 12.47
CA GLY A 74 -2.15 -8.08 11.45
C GLY A 74 -2.81 -9.31 12.04
N ILE A 75 -3.62 -9.98 11.23
CA ILE A 75 -4.17 -11.30 11.53
C ILE A 75 -3.36 -12.33 10.75
N PRO A 76 -2.76 -13.33 11.43
CA PRO A 76 -2.06 -14.41 10.74
C PRO A 76 -3.06 -15.27 9.95
N VAL A 77 -2.71 -15.56 8.70
CA VAL A 77 -3.48 -16.36 7.76
C VAL A 77 -2.63 -17.55 7.37
N GLU A 78 -3.05 -18.74 7.80
CA GLU A 78 -2.29 -19.99 7.71
C GLU A 78 -2.54 -20.72 6.39
N LYS A 79 -3.75 -20.55 5.84
CA LYS A 79 -4.24 -21.34 4.71
C LYS A 79 -5.21 -20.57 3.82
N ARG A 80 -5.42 -21.11 2.62
CA ARG A 80 -6.55 -20.77 1.76
C ARG A 80 -7.69 -21.75 2.04
N ALA A 81 -8.88 -21.21 2.25
CA ALA A 81 -10.13 -21.97 2.32
C ALA A 81 -10.87 -21.76 0.99
N ILE A 82 -10.80 -22.75 0.11
CA ILE A 82 -11.36 -22.69 -1.24
C ILE A 82 -12.75 -23.34 -1.25
N HIS A 83 -13.77 -22.52 -1.48
CA HIS A 83 -15.18 -22.90 -1.48
C HIS A 83 -15.63 -23.29 -2.90
N THR A 84 -15.51 -24.57 -3.26
CA THR A 84 -15.82 -25.08 -4.60
C THR A 84 -17.28 -25.46 -4.80
N GLY A 85 -18.03 -25.70 -3.73
CA GLY A 85 -19.45 -26.04 -3.71
C GLY A 85 -20.19 -25.40 -2.54
N SER A 86 -21.45 -25.79 -2.31
CA SER A 86 -22.23 -25.30 -1.17
C SER A 86 -21.61 -25.68 0.17
N ASP A 87 -21.07 -26.90 0.27
CA ASP A 87 -20.60 -27.49 1.54
C ASP A 87 -19.15 -28.02 1.47
N THR A 88 -18.47 -27.81 0.33
CA THR A 88 -17.11 -28.31 0.13
C THR A 88 -16.11 -27.18 0.26
N VAL A 89 -15.24 -27.30 1.28
CA VAL A 89 -14.11 -26.38 1.50
C VAL A 89 -12.82 -27.19 1.40
N ASN A 90 -11.97 -26.80 0.44
CA ASN A 90 -10.63 -27.37 0.29
C ASN A 90 -9.62 -26.46 0.95
N GLU A 91 -8.87 -26.97 1.90
CA GLU A 91 -7.85 -26.21 2.61
C GLU A 91 -6.46 -26.41 1.99
N GLN A 92 -5.73 -25.30 1.80
CA GLN A 92 -4.36 -25.30 1.31
C GLN A 92 -3.49 -24.43 2.21
N PHE A 93 -2.63 -25.04 2.99
CA PHE A 93 -1.68 -24.34 3.87
C PHE A 93 -0.59 -23.63 3.05
N TYR A 94 -0.13 -22.47 3.56
CA TYR A 94 0.93 -21.70 2.90
C TYR A 94 2.31 -22.32 3.06
N GLY A 95 2.52 -23.13 4.09
CA GLY A 95 3.77 -23.83 4.34
C GLY A 95 3.55 -25.13 5.10
N LYS A 96 4.65 -25.86 5.36
CA LYS A 96 4.65 -27.12 6.10
C LYS A 96 4.91 -26.95 7.59
N ASP A 97 5.62 -25.88 7.96
CA ASP A 97 6.18 -25.67 9.29
C ASP A 97 5.55 -24.44 9.99
N GLY A 98 4.29 -24.10 9.65
CA GLY A 98 3.56 -23.00 10.26
C GLY A 98 3.84 -21.63 9.63
N GLU A 99 4.33 -21.58 8.40
CA GLU A 99 4.46 -20.33 7.66
C GLU A 99 3.08 -19.70 7.42
N VAL A 100 3.02 -18.41 7.64
CA VAL A 100 1.79 -17.62 7.52
C VAL A 100 2.03 -16.36 6.67
N ILE A 101 0.94 -15.87 6.09
CA ILE A 101 0.85 -14.51 5.58
C ILE A 101 -0.01 -13.71 6.54
N TYR A 102 -0.02 -12.38 6.45
CA TYR A 102 -0.77 -11.54 7.38
C TYR A 102 -1.82 -10.71 6.65
N SER A 103 -3.06 -10.75 7.13
CA SER A 103 -4.10 -9.82 6.70
C SER A 103 -3.96 -8.51 7.47
N LEU A 104 -3.86 -7.40 6.75
CA LEU A 104 -3.66 -6.05 7.30
C LEU A 104 -4.61 -5.05 6.65
N SER A 105 -5.26 -4.24 7.44
CA SER A 105 -5.95 -3.06 6.91
C SER A 105 -4.92 -2.09 6.31
N ARG A 106 -5.07 -1.77 5.03
CA ARG A 106 -4.19 -0.82 4.33
C ARG A 106 -4.15 0.55 5.00
N GLY A 107 -5.31 1.04 5.45
CA GLY A 107 -5.40 2.33 6.13
C GLY A 107 -4.66 2.34 7.45
N LEU A 108 -4.86 1.29 8.27
CA LEU A 108 -4.17 1.15 9.55
C LEU A 108 -2.66 1.00 9.36
N LEU A 109 -2.24 0.21 8.39
CA LEU A 109 -0.81 0.05 8.08
C LEU A 109 -0.18 1.37 7.62
N ASN A 110 -0.84 2.14 6.75
CA ASN A 110 -0.34 3.46 6.33
C ASN A 110 -0.16 4.41 7.52
N LYS A 111 -1.16 4.52 8.40
CA LYS A 111 -1.06 5.34 9.62
C LYS A 111 0.12 4.93 10.48
N LYS A 112 0.24 3.63 10.75
CA LYS A 112 1.33 3.07 11.55
C LYS A 112 2.71 3.33 10.92
N MET A 113 2.83 3.18 9.60
CA MET A 113 4.09 3.42 8.89
C MET A 113 4.52 4.90 8.92
N VAL A 114 3.57 5.84 8.83
CA VAL A 114 3.88 7.27 8.99
C VAL A 114 4.38 7.56 10.40
N ASP A 115 3.71 7.04 11.45
CA ASP A 115 4.16 7.19 12.84
C ASP A 115 5.59 6.65 13.06
N LEU A 116 5.88 5.47 12.51
CA LEU A 116 7.19 4.84 12.61
C LEU A 116 8.27 5.64 11.85
N ALA A 117 7.93 6.24 10.73
CA ALA A 117 8.85 7.06 9.96
C ALA A 117 9.17 8.38 10.67
N GLU A 118 8.19 9.06 11.24
CA GLU A 118 8.42 10.26 12.06
C GLU A 118 9.27 9.94 13.31
N LYS A 119 8.96 8.82 13.98
CA LYS A 119 9.77 8.33 15.10
C LYS A 119 11.23 8.04 14.71
N ALA A 120 11.45 7.63 13.46
CA ALA A 120 12.80 7.46 12.90
C ALA A 120 13.47 8.79 12.51
N GLY A 121 12.76 9.92 12.57
CA GLY A 121 13.25 11.25 12.23
C GLY A 121 13.07 11.64 10.76
N VAL A 122 12.11 11.04 10.06
CA VAL A 122 11.67 11.48 8.73
C VAL A 122 10.74 12.69 8.89
N GLU A 123 10.91 13.70 8.04
CA GLU A 123 10.06 14.89 8.03
C GLU A 123 8.99 14.76 6.93
N PHE A 124 7.72 15.03 7.27
CA PHE A 124 6.59 14.94 6.35
C PHE A 124 5.99 16.31 6.07
N PHE A 125 5.70 16.57 4.79
CA PHE A 125 5.03 17.73 4.27
C PHE A 125 3.72 17.28 3.60
N PHE A 126 2.65 17.22 4.40
CA PHE A 126 1.32 16.82 3.94
C PHE A 126 0.55 18.01 3.36
N GLY A 127 -0.29 17.75 2.35
CA GLY A 127 -0.99 18.79 1.60
C GLY A 127 -0.13 19.47 0.54
N GLU A 128 1.14 19.09 0.45
CA GLU A 128 2.12 19.67 -0.45
C GLU A 128 2.23 18.86 -1.75
N LYS A 129 1.69 19.41 -2.82
CA LYS A 129 1.68 18.73 -4.12
C LYS A 129 2.91 19.08 -4.94
N VAL A 130 3.72 18.11 -5.23
CA VAL A 130 4.83 18.21 -6.18
C VAL A 130 4.24 18.22 -7.59
N TRP A 131 4.43 19.32 -8.32
CA TRP A 131 3.94 19.49 -9.68
C TRP A 131 4.98 19.17 -10.73
N ASP A 132 6.23 19.45 -10.46
CA ASP A 132 7.34 19.20 -11.39
C ASP A 132 8.61 18.74 -10.64
N VAL A 133 9.52 18.16 -11.39
CA VAL A 133 10.86 17.79 -10.94
C VAL A 133 11.86 18.07 -12.04
N ASP A 134 12.97 18.71 -11.71
CA ASP A 134 14.12 18.76 -12.59
C ASP A 134 14.91 17.45 -12.45
N LEU A 135 14.94 16.66 -13.55
CA LEU A 135 15.59 15.35 -13.57
C LEU A 135 17.13 15.42 -13.55
N THR A 136 17.70 16.60 -13.74
CA THR A 136 19.15 16.82 -13.74
C THR A 136 19.65 17.22 -12.36
N THR A 137 18.92 18.13 -11.71
CA THR A 137 19.31 18.72 -10.42
C THR A 137 18.61 18.09 -9.22
N ALA A 138 17.61 17.20 -9.44
CA ALA A 138 16.74 16.63 -8.43
C ALA A 138 15.89 17.67 -7.66
N THR A 139 15.77 18.91 -8.18
CA THR A 139 14.93 19.98 -7.62
C THR A 139 13.47 19.67 -7.84
N ILE A 140 12.64 19.76 -6.79
CA ILE A 140 11.19 19.63 -6.87
C ILE A 140 10.51 20.99 -6.85
N SER A 141 9.36 21.09 -7.53
CA SER A 141 8.50 22.27 -7.56
C SER A 141 7.15 21.97 -6.92
N ILE A 142 6.79 22.77 -5.92
CA ILE A 142 5.58 22.61 -5.10
C ILE A 142 4.71 23.86 -5.26
N GLY A 143 3.38 23.68 -5.30
CA GLY A 143 2.44 24.78 -5.38
C GLY A 143 1.00 24.35 -5.23
N GLU A 144 0.10 25.31 -5.10
CA GLU A 144 -1.33 25.06 -4.92
C GLU A 144 -2.01 24.55 -6.21
N SER A 145 -1.55 25.01 -7.37
CA SER A 145 -2.13 24.63 -8.66
C SER A 145 -1.09 24.44 -9.75
N GLU A 146 -1.46 23.75 -10.83
CA GLU A 146 -0.59 23.47 -11.97
C GLU A 146 -0.18 24.73 -12.75
N ARG A 147 -0.97 25.80 -12.69
CA ARG A 147 -0.74 27.09 -13.38
C ARG A 147 -0.41 28.23 -12.43
N GLY A 148 -0.26 27.93 -11.15
CA GLY A 148 0.08 28.90 -10.11
C GLY A 148 1.59 29.13 -9.99
N GLU A 149 1.95 29.91 -8.99
CA GLU A 149 3.35 30.06 -8.58
C GLU A 149 3.82 28.79 -7.85
N TRP A 150 5.06 28.42 -8.11
CA TRP A 150 5.69 27.26 -7.48
C TRP A 150 6.91 27.68 -6.66
N THR A 151 7.04 27.06 -5.52
CA THR A 151 8.27 27.13 -4.71
C THR A 151 9.15 25.95 -5.06
N THR A 152 10.44 26.19 -5.23
CA THR A 152 11.43 25.15 -5.56
C THR A 152 12.23 24.74 -4.34
N HIS A 153 12.54 23.44 -4.24
CA HIS A 153 13.34 22.87 -3.16
C HIS A 153 14.41 21.96 -3.75
N ASP A 154 15.66 22.23 -3.40
CA ASP A 154 16.81 21.49 -3.91
C ASP A 154 17.13 20.28 -3.03
N TYR A 155 17.44 19.17 -3.69
CA TYR A 155 17.82 17.89 -3.10
C TYR A 155 19.01 17.27 -3.83
N ASP A 156 19.76 16.42 -3.14
CA ASP A 156 20.79 15.61 -3.77
C ASP A 156 20.19 14.46 -4.60
N LEU A 157 19.02 13.97 -4.17
CA LEU A 157 18.25 12.92 -4.85
C LEU A 157 16.75 13.13 -4.62
N THR A 158 15.95 12.79 -5.62
CA THR A 158 14.48 12.75 -5.51
C THR A 158 13.95 11.39 -5.95
N PHE A 159 13.14 10.76 -5.11
CA PHE A 159 12.47 9.49 -5.40
C PHE A 159 10.97 9.70 -5.63
N GLY A 160 10.47 9.20 -6.77
CA GLY A 160 9.04 9.17 -7.07
C GLY A 160 8.38 7.91 -6.51
N ALA A 161 7.55 8.07 -5.48
CA ALA A 161 6.70 7.04 -4.88
C ALA A 161 5.21 7.46 -4.89
N ASP A 162 4.84 8.34 -5.82
CA ASP A 162 3.59 9.08 -5.95
C ASP A 162 2.47 8.29 -6.68
N GLY A 163 2.65 6.98 -6.81
CA GLY A 163 1.60 6.00 -7.14
C GLY A 163 1.18 5.95 -8.60
N ALA A 164 -0.05 5.49 -8.84
CA ALA A 164 -0.56 5.21 -10.18
C ALA A 164 -0.57 6.45 -11.09
N PHE A 165 -0.85 7.62 -10.53
CA PHE A 165 -0.90 8.91 -11.27
C PHE A 165 0.37 9.74 -11.05
N SER A 166 1.52 9.09 -11.00
CA SER A 166 2.83 9.68 -10.72
C SER A 166 3.16 10.83 -11.67
N ARG A 167 3.41 12.01 -11.11
CA ARG A 167 3.91 13.18 -11.84
C ARG A 167 5.39 13.02 -12.18
N ILE A 168 6.16 12.39 -11.30
CA ILE A 168 7.58 12.12 -11.55
C ILE A 168 7.72 11.20 -12.77
N ARG A 169 6.99 10.08 -12.83
CA ARG A 169 6.99 9.19 -14.00
C ARG A 169 6.55 9.93 -15.27
N HIS A 170 5.51 10.76 -15.19
CA HIS A 170 5.05 11.54 -16.34
C HIS A 170 6.13 12.51 -16.85
N LYS A 171 6.91 13.13 -15.97
CA LYS A 171 8.06 13.95 -16.35
C LYS A 171 9.15 13.12 -17.02
N MET A 172 9.46 11.93 -16.49
CA MET A 172 10.45 11.01 -17.08
C MET A 172 10.05 10.55 -18.47
N GLN A 173 8.77 10.28 -18.73
CA GLN A 173 8.24 9.87 -20.03
C GLN A 173 8.48 10.92 -21.15
N ARG A 174 8.69 12.18 -20.79
CA ARG A 174 9.00 13.26 -21.76
C ARG A 174 10.47 13.29 -22.15
N GLN A 175 11.32 12.47 -21.52
CA GLN A 175 12.72 12.36 -21.91
C GLN A 175 12.85 11.52 -23.18
N SER A 176 13.81 11.90 -24.04
CA SER A 176 14.14 11.07 -25.21
C SER A 176 14.58 9.67 -24.75
N MET A 177 14.17 8.65 -25.49
CA MET A 177 14.52 7.23 -25.25
C MET A 177 13.99 6.64 -23.93
N PHE A 178 13.00 7.24 -23.28
CA PHE A 178 12.33 6.64 -22.13
C PHE A 178 11.24 5.67 -22.58
N ASN A 179 11.44 4.39 -22.33
CA ASN A 179 10.45 3.37 -22.66
C ASN A 179 9.37 3.28 -21.57
N TYR A 180 8.11 3.33 -21.97
CA TYR A 180 6.95 3.17 -21.09
C TYR A 180 5.92 2.26 -21.75
N SER A 181 5.38 1.34 -20.97
CA SER A 181 4.24 0.51 -21.38
C SER A 181 3.19 0.52 -20.28
N GLN A 182 1.92 0.53 -20.68
CA GLN A 182 0.78 0.45 -19.79
C GLN A 182 -0.28 -0.42 -20.43
N GLU A 183 -0.69 -1.44 -19.70
CA GLU A 183 -1.74 -2.36 -20.11
C GLU A 183 -2.87 -2.36 -19.09
N PHE A 184 -4.12 -2.35 -19.56
CA PHE A 184 -5.30 -2.48 -18.73
C PHE A 184 -5.75 -3.94 -18.74
N LEU A 185 -5.97 -4.49 -17.57
CA LEU A 185 -6.58 -5.80 -17.46
C LEU A 185 -8.08 -5.70 -17.73
N ASN A 186 -8.65 -6.70 -18.40
CA ASN A 186 -10.11 -6.79 -18.60
C ASN A 186 -10.81 -7.34 -17.34
N ILE A 187 -10.29 -7.06 -16.17
CA ILE A 187 -10.85 -7.49 -14.88
C ILE A 187 -10.81 -6.29 -13.94
N GLY A 188 -11.99 -5.94 -13.45
CA GLY A 188 -12.14 -5.00 -12.35
C GLY A 188 -12.26 -5.71 -11.01
N TYR A 189 -12.33 -4.92 -9.95
CA TYR A 189 -12.67 -5.43 -8.62
C TYR A 189 -13.63 -4.50 -7.89
N LYS A 190 -14.48 -5.10 -7.06
CA LYS A 190 -15.40 -4.40 -6.17
C LYS A 190 -15.17 -4.85 -4.74
N GLU A 191 -15.09 -3.87 -3.85
CA GLU A 191 -14.98 -4.13 -2.41
C GLU A 191 -16.38 -4.32 -1.82
N LEU A 192 -16.51 -5.39 -1.02
CA LEU A 192 -17.71 -5.77 -0.28
C LEU A 192 -17.31 -6.07 1.18
N ASN A 193 -18.27 -6.24 2.05
CA ASN A 193 -18.02 -6.52 3.46
C ASN A 193 -18.94 -7.61 4.01
N ILE A 194 -18.40 -8.47 4.84
CA ILE A 194 -19.15 -9.36 5.71
C ILE A 194 -19.06 -8.80 7.13
N PRO A 195 -20.15 -8.30 7.73
CA PRO A 195 -20.11 -7.75 9.09
C PRO A 195 -19.83 -8.85 10.12
N ALA A 196 -19.26 -8.47 11.25
CA ALA A 196 -19.10 -9.33 12.41
C ALA A 196 -20.44 -9.89 12.88
N ASN A 197 -20.40 -10.94 13.71
CA ASN A 197 -21.55 -11.39 14.46
C ASN A 197 -21.96 -10.33 15.51
N ALA A 198 -23.14 -10.47 16.08
CA ALA A 198 -23.64 -9.54 17.10
C ALA A 198 -22.77 -9.47 18.37
N ASP A 199 -22.01 -10.52 18.65
CA ASP A 199 -21.05 -10.62 19.74
C ASP A 199 -19.63 -10.12 19.37
N GLY A 200 -19.45 -9.61 18.14
CA GLY A 200 -18.17 -9.14 17.63
C GLY A 200 -17.26 -10.26 17.08
N SER A 201 -17.68 -11.52 17.09
CA SER A 201 -16.91 -12.63 16.56
C SER A 201 -16.94 -12.70 15.03
N HIS A 202 -15.95 -13.38 14.45
CA HIS A 202 -15.86 -13.60 13.01
C HIS A 202 -16.89 -14.66 12.55
N LYS A 203 -17.53 -14.43 11.39
CA LYS A 203 -18.48 -15.38 10.79
C LYS A 203 -17.82 -16.57 10.09
N LEU A 204 -16.58 -16.43 9.72
CA LEU A 204 -15.76 -17.43 9.05
C LEU A 204 -14.45 -17.61 9.84
N ASP A 205 -13.65 -18.59 9.47
CA ASP A 205 -12.32 -18.78 10.06
C ASP A 205 -11.41 -17.56 9.76
N LYS A 206 -11.05 -16.84 10.80
CA LYS A 206 -10.21 -15.62 10.68
C LYS A 206 -8.79 -15.91 10.21
N ASN A 207 -8.29 -17.12 10.40
CA ASN A 207 -6.95 -17.53 10.03
C ASN A 207 -6.87 -18.11 8.61
N SER A 208 -7.93 -17.93 7.81
CA SER A 208 -8.01 -18.37 6.41
C SER A 208 -8.21 -17.20 5.43
N LEU A 209 -7.56 -17.29 4.28
CA LEU A 209 -7.98 -16.55 3.09
C LEU A 209 -9.10 -17.34 2.43
N HIS A 210 -10.32 -16.85 2.54
CA HIS A 210 -11.47 -17.47 1.89
C HIS A 210 -11.52 -17.09 0.42
N ILE A 211 -11.74 -18.08 -0.45
CA ILE A 211 -11.80 -17.91 -1.91
C ILE A 211 -13.00 -18.68 -2.45
N TRP A 212 -13.87 -18.01 -3.18
CA TRP A 212 -14.98 -18.59 -3.93
C TRP A 212 -14.73 -18.41 -5.44
N PRO A 213 -14.07 -19.37 -6.11
CA PRO A 213 -13.88 -19.34 -7.55
C PRO A 213 -15.20 -19.67 -8.26
N ARG A 214 -15.54 -18.93 -9.31
CA ARG A 214 -16.77 -19.10 -10.12
C ARG A 214 -16.49 -18.84 -11.59
N GLY A 215 -15.84 -19.79 -12.26
CA GLY A 215 -15.50 -19.68 -13.67
C GLY A 215 -14.58 -18.48 -13.95
N ASN A 216 -15.14 -17.41 -14.54
CA ASN A 216 -14.41 -16.21 -14.93
C ASN A 216 -14.36 -15.10 -13.87
N PHE A 217 -14.99 -15.31 -12.70
CA PHE A 217 -14.94 -14.38 -11.59
C PHE A 217 -14.60 -15.07 -10.27
N MET A 218 -14.23 -14.30 -9.26
CA MET A 218 -13.80 -14.81 -7.98
C MET A 218 -14.12 -13.81 -6.86
N LEU A 219 -14.65 -14.32 -5.75
CA LEU A 219 -14.72 -13.56 -4.50
C LEU A 219 -13.62 -14.04 -3.55
N MET A 220 -12.97 -13.10 -2.89
CA MET A 220 -12.02 -13.38 -1.79
C MET A 220 -12.48 -12.65 -0.53
N ALA A 221 -12.18 -13.20 0.64
CA ALA A 221 -12.42 -12.54 1.92
C ALA A 221 -11.25 -12.74 2.89
N LEU A 222 -10.89 -11.64 3.57
CA LEU A 222 -9.87 -11.58 4.60
C LEU A 222 -10.43 -10.94 5.86
N ALA A 223 -10.08 -11.50 7.01
CA ALA A 223 -10.55 -11.04 8.31
C ALA A 223 -9.94 -9.68 8.71
N ASN A 224 -10.74 -8.88 9.40
CA ASN A 224 -10.37 -7.64 10.08
C ASN A 224 -10.35 -7.86 11.60
N LEU A 225 -9.64 -6.98 12.32
CA LEU A 225 -9.54 -7.05 13.79
C LEU A 225 -10.87 -6.81 14.51
N ASP A 226 -11.82 -6.17 13.86
CA ASP A 226 -13.17 -5.87 14.38
C ASP A 226 -14.18 -7.03 14.20
N GLY A 227 -13.74 -8.20 13.75
CA GLY A 227 -14.60 -9.35 13.51
C GLY A 227 -15.26 -9.41 12.13
N SER A 228 -15.13 -8.34 11.34
CA SER A 228 -15.62 -8.29 9.97
C SER A 228 -14.65 -8.92 8.98
N PHE A 229 -15.10 -9.10 7.72
CA PHE A 229 -14.25 -9.47 6.60
C PHE A 229 -14.35 -8.42 5.50
N THR A 230 -13.22 -8.00 5.00
CA THR A 230 -13.15 -7.28 3.72
C THR A 230 -13.16 -8.29 2.59
N CYS A 231 -14.13 -8.15 1.70
CA CYS A 231 -14.29 -9.02 0.54
C CYS A 231 -13.89 -8.26 -0.74
N THR A 232 -13.20 -8.94 -1.64
CA THR A 232 -12.87 -8.41 -2.95
C THR A 232 -13.45 -9.32 -4.03
N LEU A 233 -14.39 -8.78 -4.80
CA LEU A 233 -14.97 -9.45 -5.95
C LEU A 233 -14.19 -9.03 -7.20
N PHE A 234 -13.61 -9.99 -7.89
CA PHE A 234 -12.93 -9.80 -9.17
C PHE A 234 -13.82 -10.33 -10.27
N MET A 235 -14.16 -9.47 -11.26
CA MET A 235 -14.99 -9.82 -12.42
C MET A 235 -14.49 -9.13 -13.67
N PRO A 236 -14.75 -9.69 -14.86
CA PRO A 236 -14.56 -8.97 -16.12
C PRO A 236 -15.39 -7.68 -16.17
N HIS A 237 -14.94 -6.72 -16.97
CA HIS A 237 -15.70 -5.50 -17.22
C HIS A 237 -16.88 -5.74 -18.17
N ASP A 238 -16.74 -6.67 -19.10
CA ASP A 238 -17.72 -6.97 -20.14
C ASP A 238 -17.94 -8.47 -20.28
N GLY A 239 -19.13 -8.86 -20.81
CA GLY A 239 -19.50 -10.22 -21.13
C GLY A 239 -20.37 -10.88 -20.06
N GLU A 240 -20.51 -12.21 -20.15
CA GLU A 240 -21.27 -12.99 -19.16
C GLU A 240 -20.58 -12.99 -17.81
N ASN A 241 -21.33 -12.79 -16.73
CA ASN A 241 -20.82 -12.64 -15.35
C ASN A 241 -19.77 -11.50 -15.24
N SER A 242 -20.11 -10.31 -15.71
CA SER A 242 -19.36 -9.06 -15.60
C SER A 242 -20.00 -8.06 -14.63
N PHE A 243 -19.33 -6.92 -14.40
CA PHE A 243 -19.87 -5.81 -13.59
C PHE A 243 -21.03 -5.11 -14.25
#